data_5d27d3ad2148c4e0aca316b82dda0735
#
_entry.id   5d27d3ad2148c4e0aca316b82dda0735
#
_cell.length_a   1.000
_cell.length_b   1.000
_cell.length_c   1.000
_cell.angle_alpha   90.00
_cell.angle_beta   90.00
_cell.angle_gamma   90.00
#
_symmetry.space_group_name_H-M   'P 1'
#
loop_
_entity.id
_entity.type
_entity.pdbx_description
1 polymer ?
#
loop_
_entity_poly.entity_id
_entity_poly.type
_entity_poly.pdbx_seq_one_letter_code
_entity_poly.pdbx_strand_id
1 'polypeptide(L)'
;MDVDYTITSLISSVKRRCSAPTAQQLFQNTDFASLLSEEMQSMVVPVIMAEHQDYFVHTKDYTIDGSTKEFRIPDRAIGGKLRDVGFYNSSSNTLDLRPRLSIEDLGNRRGNFVQDLGGYYLQDNMIIFDKAPSNTSDVLRVYYYRRPSNLVQLSESGKITNIDGKIVTFNTVQTAWTTSNTFDFIRSKGMFQSLGDNLTVNAKPSDSSLTFVDDLPTDLAVGDYVALAGKSPIAQIPYESHHVLAQLGAIKVNEALGDLQGMQMADAKYKQLLDNMIKTINTRVDGSPKKVTNRNGIFKTRGVYFR
;
A
#
# COMPACT_ATOMS: atom_id res chain seq x y z
N MET A 1 6.96 9.42 -25.47
CA MET A 1 5.61 9.83 -25.02
C MET A 1 5.43 9.28 -23.62
N ASP A 2 5.41 10.13 -22.61
CA ASP A 2 5.13 9.65 -21.25
C ASP A 2 3.70 9.15 -21.21
N VAL A 3 3.51 7.90 -20.83
CA VAL A 3 2.17 7.31 -20.65
C VAL A 3 1.56 7.94 -19.41
N ASP A 4 0.38 8.54 -19.58
CA ASP A 4 -0.37 9.12 -18.47
C ASP A 4 -1.19 8.03 -17.77
N TYR A 5 -0.89 7.77 -16.50
CA TYR A 5 -1.55 6.76 -15.66
C TYR A 5 -2.60 7.36 -14.70
N THR A 6 -2.98 8.61 -14.92
CA THR A 6 -4.01 9.26 -14.11
C THR A 6 -5.39 8.64 -14.34
N ILE A 7 -6.29 8.91 -13.39
CA ILE A 7 -7.68 8.47 -13.45
C ILE A 7 -8.37 8.91 -14.76
N THR A 8 -8.03 10.08 -15.30
CA THR A 8 -8.59 10.58 -16.54
C THR A 8 -8.21 9.69 -17.73
N SER A 9 -6.95 9.28 -17.82
CA SER A 9 -6.46 8.35 -18.84
C SER A 9 -7.09 6.97 -18.69
N LEU A 10 -7.23 6.50 -17.44
CA LEU A 10 -7.86 5.23 -17.13
C LEU A 10 -9.34 5.20 -17.55
N ILE A 11 -10.11 6.23 -17.20
CA ILE A 11 -11.52 6.40 -17.63
C ILE A 11 -11.63 6.45 -19.15
N SER A 12 -10.74 7.18 -19.82
CA SER A 12 -10.73 7.25 -21.27
C SER A 12 -10.44 5.89 -21.91
N SER A 13 -9.59 5.08 -21.26
CA SER A 13 -9.31 3.69 -21.68
C SER A 13 -10.55 2.79 -21.51
N VAL A 14 -11.28 2.92 -20.40
CA VAL A 14 -12.54 2.18 -20.17
C VAL A 14 -13.57 2.54 -21.24
N LYS A 15 -13.81 3.85 -21.45
CA LYS A 15 -14.79 4.34 -22.46
C LYS A 15 -14.49 3.81 -23.88
N ARG A 16 -13.22 3.77 -24.26
CA ARG A 16 -12.80 3.18 -25.56
C ARG A 16 -13.05 1.67 -25.66
N ARG A 17 -12.91 0.94 -24.55
CA ARG A 17 -13.08 -0.53 -24.53
C ARG A 17 -14.53 -0.96 -24.52
N CYS A 18 -15.43 -0.20 -23.93
CA CYS A 18 -16.88 -0.46 -23.94
C CYS A 18 -17.61 0.29 -25.07
N SER A 19 -16.87 0.90 -26.02
CA SER A 19 -17.43 1.68 -27.13
C SER A 19 -18.43 2.75 -26.68
N ALA A 20 -18.33 3.22 -25.43
CA ALA A 20 -19.19 4.25 -24.90
C ALA A 20 -18.88 5.60 -25.58
N PRO A 21 -19.87 6.31 -26.10
CA PRO A 21 -19.65 7.63 -26.66
C PRO A 21 -19.10 8.59 -25.63
N THR A 22 -18.22 9.50 -26.03
CA THR A 22 -17.68 10.55 -25.15
C THR A 22 -18.80 11.45 -24.57
N ALA A 23 -19.91 11.57 -25.26
CA ALA A 23 -21.11 12.34 -24.87
C ALA A 23 -22.09 11.52 -24.00
N GLN A 24 -21.74 10.31 -23.58
CA GLN A 24 -22.66 9.52 -22.77
C GLN A 24 -22.84 10.15 -21.41
N GLN A 25 -24.07 10.42 -21.03
CA GLN A 25 -24.44 11.10 -19.78
C GLN A 25 -24.85 10.12 -18.66
N LEU A 26 -25.00 8.83 -18.97
CA LEU A 26 -25.47 7.82 -18.00
C LEU A 26 -24.48 7.60 -16.85
N PHE A 27 -23.18 7.63 -17.16
CA PHE A 27 -22.11 7.51 -16.16
C PHE A 27 -21.27 8.77 -16.14
N GLN A 28 -21.16 9.40 -14.98
CA GLN A 28 -20.26 10.51 -14.74
C GLN A 28 -18.83 9.99 -14.47
N ASN A 29 -17.82 10.86 -14.57
CA ASN A 29 -16.45 10.46 -14.27
C ASN A 29 -16.25 10.04 -12.81
N THR A 30 -17.07 10.55 -11.88
CA THR A 30 -17.11 10.13 -10.48
C THR A 30 -17.56 8.69 -10.31
N ASP A 31 -18.56 8.27 -11.12
CA ASP A 31 -19.09 6.90 -11.10
C ASP A 31 -18.04 5.91 -11.60
N PHE A 32 -17.32 6.28 -12.66
CA PHE A 32 -16.16 5.49 -13.13
C PHE A 32 -15.06 5.40 -12.07
N ALA A 33 -14.76 6.48 -11.37
CA ALA A 33 -13.73 6.46 -10.34
C ALA A 33 -14.12 5.54 -9.17
N SER A 34 -15.38 5.57 -8.74
CA SER A 34 -15.92 4.69 -7.71
C SER A 34 -15.88 3.22 -8.15
N LEU A 35 -16.40 2.92 -9.33
CA LEU A 35 -16.41 1.58 -9.91
C LEU A 35 -14.99 1.01 -10.06
N LEU A 36 -14.07 1.81 -10.59
CA LEU A 36 -12.68 1.39 -10.74
C LEU A 36 -11.97 1.19 -9.38
N SER A 37 -12.33 1.97 -8.35
CA SER A 37 -11.81 1.77 -7.00
C SER A 37 -12.28 0.44 -6.40
N GLU A 38 -13.56 0.11 -6.60
CA GLU A 38 -14.15 -1.14 -6.15
C GLU A 38 -13.51 -2.34 -6.84
N GLU A 39 -13.42 -2.32 -8.18
CA GLU A 39 -12.80 -3.39 -8.95
C GLU A 39 -11.29 -3.53 -8.67
N MET A 40 -10.59 -2.42 -8.44
CA MET A 40 -9.20 -2.44 -8.03
C MET A 40 -9.01 -3.20 -6.71
N GLN A 41 -9.84 -2.89 -5.69
CA GLN A 41 -9.70 -3.49 -4.37
C GLN A 41 -10.22 -4.93 -4.29
N SER A 42 -11.28 -5.26 -5.02
CA SER A 42 -11.93 -6.57 -4.96
C SER A 42 -11.29 -7.62 -5.89
N MET A 43 -10.80 -7.20 -7.05
CA MET A 43 -10.32 -8.12 -8.08
C MET A 43 -8.82 -8.02 -8.33
N VAL A 44 -8.27 -6.80 -8.51
CA VAL A 44 -6.87 -6.64 -8.93
C VAL A 44 -5.89 -6.81 -7.76
N VAL A 45 -6.18 -6.17 -6.63
CA VAL A 45 -5.30 -6.22 -5.44
C VAL A 45 -5.11 -7.65 -4.92
N PRO A 46 -6.14 -8.50 -4.78
CA PRO A 46 -5.96 -9.88 -4.35
C PRO A 46 -5.04 -10.70 -5.25
N VAL A 47 -5.11 -10.50 -6.57
CA VAL A 47 -4.23 -11.18 -7.53
C VAL A 47 -2.79 -10.72 -7.37
N ILE A 48 -2.55 -9.41 -7.26
CA ILE A 48 -1.21 -8.88 -7.02
C ILE A 48 -0.65 -9.39 -5.68
N MET A 49 -1.49 -9.44 -4.64
CA MET A 49 -1.11 -9.98 -3.33
C MET A 49 -0.71 -11.46 -3.38
N ALA A 50 -1.31 -12.23 -4.29
CA ALA A 50 -0.96 -13.65 -4.46
C ALA A 50 0.39 -13.85 -5.17
N GLU A 51 0.70 -12.98 -6.16
CA GLU A 51 1.89 -13.13 -7.01
C GLU A 51 3.09 -12.27 -6.54
N HIS A 52 2.82 -11.08 -6.02
CA HIS A 52 3.82 -10.10 -5.60
C HIS A 52 3.34 -9.34 -4.35
N GLN A 53 3.20 -10.04 -3.24
CA GLN A 53 2.71 -9.45 -2.00
C GLN A 53 3.59 -8.27 -1.51
N ASP A 54 4.89 -8.32 -1.76
CA ASP A 54 5.84 -7.29 -1.30
C ASP A 54 5.59 -5.91 -1.92
N TYR A 55 4.84 -5.83 -3.03
CA TYR A 55 4.45 -4.56 -3.64
C TYR A 55 3.65 -3.66 -2.68
N PHE A 56 2.82 -4.25 -1.82
CA PHE A 56 1.96 -3.52 -0.89
C PHE A 56 2.57 -3.38 0.52
N VAL A 57 3.77 -3.86 0.74
CA VAL A 57 4.41 -3.74 2.06
C VAL A 57 4.74 -2.28 2.35
N HIS A 58 4.27 -1.81 3.47
CA HIS A 58 4.49 -0.47 4.00
C HIS A 58 4.87 -0.54 5.46
N THR A 59 5.50 0.51 5.97
CA THR A 59 5.94 0.59 7.36
C THR A 59 5.18 1.68 8.11
N LYS A 60 4.89 1.42 9.39
CA LYS A 60 4.43 2.44 10.33
C LYS A 60 5.19 2.32 11.63
N ASP A 61 5.72 3.45 12.07
CA ASP A 61 6.44 3.54 13.33
C ASP A 61 5.50 4.09 14.42
N TYR A 62 5.60 3.52 15.62
CA TYR A 62 4.92 3.98 16.82
C TYR A 62 5.94 4.29 17.90
N THR A 63 5.75 5.39 18.60
CA THR A 63 6.58 5.77 19.74
C THR A 63 6.34 4.84 20.90
N ILE A 64 7.42 4.41 21.57
CA ILE A 64 7.39 3.60 22.78
C ILE A 64 7.49 4.52 24.00
N ASP A 65 6.52 4.45 24.89
CA ASP A 65 6.46 5.23 26.11
C ASP A 65 6.87 4.47 27.39
N GLY A 66 7.22 3.19 27.24
CA GLY A 66 7.59 2.30 28.35
C GLY A 66 6.43 1.70 29.14
N SER A 67 5.19 2.13 28.88
CA SER A 67 3.99 1.71 29.61
C SER A 67 2.93 1.05 28.72
N THR A 68 2.82 1.50 27.49
CA THR A 68 1.82 1.02 26.51
C THR A 68 2.19 -0.37 26.00
N LYS A 69 1.23 -1.31 26.10
CA LYS A 69 1.36 -2.69 25.59
C LYS A 69 0.60 -2.90 24.29
N GLU A 70 -0.36 -2.05 24.02
CA GLU A 70 -1.35 -2.23 22.95
C GLU A 70 -1.15 -1.15 21.88
N PHE A 71 -0.94 -1.60 20.65
CA PHE A 71 -0.75 -0.71 19.51
C PHE A 71 -1.76 -1.07 18.43
N ARG A 72 -2.44 -0.08 17.89
CA ARG A 72 -3.46 -0.30 16.88
C ARG A 72 -2.83 -0.75 15.56
N ILE A 73 -3.38 -1.79 14.94
CA ILE A 73 -3.03 -2.15 13.57
C ILE A 73 -3.37 -0.96 12.66
N PRO A 74 -2.49 -0.58 11.71
CA PRO A 74 -2.78 0.53 10.80
C PRO A 74 -4.13 0.34 10.10
N ASP A 75 -4.98 1.36 10.10
CA ASP A 75 -6.34 1.29 9.54
C ASP A 75 -6.35 0.93 8.03
N ARG A 76 -5.23 1.21 7.35
CA ARG A 76 -5.05 0.91 5.93
C ARG A 76 -4.47 -0.48 5.68
N ALA A 77 -4.30 -1.31 6.70
CA ALA A 77 -3.87 -2.69 6.52
C ALA A 77 -4.95 -3.52 5.82
N ILE A 78 -4.59 -4.21 4.75
CA ILE A 78 -5.49 -5.11 4.01
C ILE A 78 -5.90 -6.26 4.93
N GLY A 79 -7.19 -6.30 5.34
CA GLY A 79 -7.71 -7.32 6.24
C GLY A 79 -6.97 -7.42 7.58
N GLY A 80 -6.34 -6.33 8.05
CA GLY A 80 -5.53 -6.35 9.26
C GLY A 80 -4.24 -7.19 9.15
N LYS A 81 -3.82 -7.54 7.93
CA LYS A 81 -2.63 -8.37 7.71
C LYS A 81 -1.36 -7.60 8.01
N LEU A 82 -0.56 -8.16 8.90
CA LEU A 82 0.80 -7.74 9.19
C LEU A 82 1.77 -8.68 8.50
N ARG A 83 2.91 -8.15 8.06
CA ARG A 83 4.04 -8.95 7.60
C ARG A 83 4.97 -9.27 8.76
N ASP A 84 5.49 -8.22 9.40
CA ASP A 84 6.43 -8.33 10.50
C ASP A 84 6.21 -7.21 11.51
N VAL A 85 6.60 -7.43 12.76
CA VAL A 85 6.61 -6.43 13.84
C VAL A 85 7.94 -6.50 14.54
N GLY A 86 8.56 -5.36 14.78
CA GLY A 86 9.88 -5.33 15.45
C GLY A 86 10.18 -4.00 16.09
N PHE A 87 11.23 -3.98 16.91
CA PHE A 87 11.76 -2.75 17.47
C PHE A 87 12.92 -2.24 16.62
N TYR A 88 12.84 -1.00 16.20
CA TYR A 88 13.86 -0.36 15.39
C TYR A 88 14.56 0.72 16.20
N ASN A 89 15.87 0.63 16.26
CA ASN A 89 16.74 1.64 16.85
C ASN A 89 17.41 2.44 15.73
N SER A 90 17.11 3.73 15.66
CA SER A 90 17.66 4.61 14.62
C SER A 90 19.16 4.89 14.82
N SER A 91 19.65 4.92 16.05
CA SER A 91 21.04 5.23 16.34
C SER A 91 22.00 4.10 15.95
N SER A 92 21.58 2.84 16.14
CA SER A 92 22.36 1.65 15.77
C SER A 92 21.95 1.07 14.41
N ASN A 93 20.88 1.58 13.79
CA ASN A 93 20.26 1.04 12.57
C ASN A 93 19.97 -0.47 12.70
N THR A 94 19.49 -0.90 13.86
CA THR A 94 19.18 -2.31 14.13
C THR A 94 17.67 -2.52 14.20
N LEU A 95 17.21 -3.62 13.62
CA LEU A 95 15.82 -4.07 13.66
C LEU A 95 15.78 -5.41 14.39
N ASP A 96 15.04 -5.46 15.49
CA ASP A 96 14.80 -6.66 16.29
C ASP A 96 13.36 -7.15 16.07
N LEU A 97 13.21 -8.13 15.20
CA LEU A 97 11.90 -8.71 14.85
C LEU A 97 11.35 -9.53 16.02
N ARG A 98 10.07 -9.36 16.31
CA ARG A 98 9.39 -10.06 17.40
C ARG A 98 8.51 -11.19 16.85
N PRO A 99 8.54 -12.37 17.48
CA PRO A 99 7.71 -13.49 17.08
C PRO A 99 6.23 -13.22 17.40
N ARG A 100 5.34 -13.66 16.49
CA ARG A 100 3.92 -13.73 16.80
C ARG A 100 3.64 -14.93 17.68
N LEU A 101 2.98 -14.70 18.80
CA LEU A 101 2.58 -15.73 19.77
C LEU A 101 1.14 -16.17 19.49
N SER A 102 0.83 -17.43 19.77
CA SER A 102 -0.55 -17.90 19.87
C SER A 102 -1.10 -17.58 21.26
N ILE A 103 -2.44 -17.55 21.38
CA ILE A 103 -3.09 -17.38 22.69
C ILE A 103 -2.76 -18.57 23.61
N GLU A 104 -2.57 -19.76 23.04
CA GLU A 104 -2.18 -20.97 23.76
C GLU A 104 -0.78 -20.85 24.39
N ASP A 105 0.15 -20.21 23.68
CA ASP A 105 1.51 -19.96 24.19
C ASP A 105 1.49 -19.03 25.42
N LEU A 106 0.52 -18.11 25.50
CA LEU A 106 0.33 -17.26 26.68
C LEU A 106 -0.11 -18.03 27.90
N GLY A 107 -0.94 -19.09 27.70
CA GLY A 107 -1.44 -19.95 28.78
C GLY A 107 -0.37 -20.90 29.33
N ASN A 108 0.54 -21.36 28.52
CA ASN A 108 1.55 -22.37 28.85
C ASN A 108 2.80 -21.79 29.54
N ARG A 109 2.86 -20.49 29.85
CA ARG A 109 4.02 -19.80 30.43
C ARG A 109 4.42 -20.19 31.85
N ARG A 110 3.77 -21.17 32.45
CA ARG A 110 4.17 -21.70 33.77
C ARG A 110 5.46 -22.53 33.74
N GLY A 111 6.02 -22.84 32.59
CA GLY A 111 7.31 -23.51 32.41
C GLY A 111 8.42 -22.55 32.07
N ASN A 112 9.49 -22.54 32.81
CA ASN A 112 10.62 -21.58 32.84
C ASN A 112 11.40 -21.33 31.54
N PHE A 113 10.98 -21.80 30.39
CA PHE A 113 11.78 -21.72 29.15
C PHE A 113 11.34 -20.66 28.11
N VAL A 114 10.20 -19.97 28.29
CA VAL A 114 9.68 -19.01 27.31
C VAL A 114 9.58 -17.59 27.88
N GLN A 115 10.19 -17.32 29.03
CA GLN A 115 10.01 -16.06 29.76
C GLN A 115 10.57 -14.81 29.05
N ASP A 116 11.43 -14.92 28.06
CA ASP A 116 12.15 -13.77 27.48
C ASP A 116 11.98 -13.56 25.97
N LEU A 117 11.11 -14.30 25.28
CA LEU A 117 10.96 -14.14 23.84
C LEU A 117 10.26 -12.85 23.41
N GLY A 118 9.66 -12.09 24.35
CA GLY A 118 9.15 -10.74 24.11
C GLY A 118 8.31 -10.62 22.84
N GLY A 119 7.37 -11.56 22.62
CA GLY A 119 6.56 -11.62 21.43
C GLY A 119 5.28 -10.80 21.54
N TYR A 120 4.48 -10.82 20.49
CA TYR A 120 3.19 -10.16 20.42
C TYR A 120 2.10 -11.12 19.94
N TYR A 121 0.85 -10.82 20.26
CA TYR A 121 -0.33 -11.47 19.69
C TYR A 121 -1.30 -10.43 19.15
N LEU A 122 -2.25 -10.88 18.36
CA LEU A 122 -3.26 -10.01 17.73
C LEU A 122 -4.63 -10.28 18.36
N GLN A 123 -5.29 -9.21 18.80
CA GLN A 123 -6.65 -9.25 19.31
C GLN A 123 -7.36 -7.92 19.01
N ASP A 124 -8.61 -7.95 18.61
CA ASP A 124 -9.46 -6.77 18.41
C ASP A 124 -8.81 -5.63 17.58
N ASN A 125 -8.14 -5.99 16.50
CA ASN A 125 -7.40 -5.05 15.66
C ASN A 125 -6.21 -4.35 16.37
N MET A 126 -5.68 -4.98 17.43
CA MET A 126 -4.54 -4.50 18.20
C MET A 126 -3.37 -5.47 18.12
N ILE A 127 -2.18 -4.93 18.16
CA ILE A 127 -0.92 -5.63 18.40
C ILE A 127 -0.66 -5.53 19.89
N ILE A 128 -0.72 -6.65 20.61
CA ILE A 128 -0.60 -6.66 22.06
C ILE A 128 0.69 -7.38 22.43
N PHE A 129 1.56 -6.68 23.14
CA PHE A 129 2.77 -7.26 23.70
C PHE A 129 2.50 -7.86 25.08
N ASP A 130 3.17 -8.96 25.37
CA ASP A 130 3.12 -9.59 26.69
C ASP A 130 3.60 -8.65 27.80
N LYS A 131 4.70 -7.95 27.54
CA LYS A 131 5.23 -6.90 28.42
C LYS A 131 5.32 -5.59 27.67
N ALA A 132 5.08 -4.49 28.36
CA ALA A 132 5.30 -3.18 27.77
C ALA A 132 6.77 -3.05 27.32
N PRO A 133 7.02 -2.62 26.07
CA PRO A 133 8.38 -2.35 25.63
C PRO A 133 8.98 -1.23 26.49
N SER A 134 10.09 -1.50 27.15
CA SER A 134 10.71 -0.55 28.09
C SER A 134 11.74 0.39 27.47
N ASN A 135 12.27 0.06 26.29
CA ASN A 135 13.28 0.88 25.65
C ASN A 135 12.62 2.01 24.84
N THR A 136 12.55 3.20 25.40
CA THR A 136 11.95 4.40 24.80
C THR A 136 12.83 5.03 23.70
N SER A 137 14.06 4.56 23.52
CA SER A 137 14.94 4.99 22.43
C SER A 137 14.64 4.27 21.12
N ASP A 138 13.88 3.18 21.17
CA ASP A 138 13.43 2.44 20.01
C ASP A 138 12.03 2.89 19.59
N VAL A 139 11.69 2.61 18.35
CA VAL A 139 10.32 2.72 17.85
C VAL A 139 9.78 1.33 17.54
N LEU A 140 8.48 1.13 17.77
CA LEU A 140 7.81 -0.07 17.31
C LEU A 140 7.54 0.10 15.82
N ARG A 141 8.24 -0.65 14.99
CA ARG A 141 8.08 -0.67 13.55
C ARG A 141 7.20 -1.83 13.12
N VAL A 142 6.09 -1.49 12.48
CA VAL A 142 5.10 -2.44 11.98
C VAL A 142 5.16 -2.48 10.46
N TYR A 143 5.44 -3.65 9.89
CA TYR A 143 5.36 -3.91 8.46
C TYR A 143 3.99 -4.51 8.17
N TYR A 144 3.24 -3.88 7.28
CA TYR A 144 1.88 -4.30 6.94
C TYR A 144 1.60 -4.18 5.45
N TYR A 145 0.57 -4.89 4.98
CA TYR A 145 0.13 -4.79 3.61
C TYR A 145 -0.86 -3.64 3.47
N ARG A 146 -0.40 -2.56 2.84
CA ARG A 146 -1.18 -1.32 2.72
C ARG A 146 -2.23 -1.44 1.63
N ARG A 147 -3.46 -1.06 1.96
CA ARG A 147 -4.56 -0.95 0.99
C ARG A 147 -4.33 0.25 0.08
N PRO A 148 -4.42 0.08 -1.26
CA PRO A 148 -4.43 1.20 -2.19
C PRO A 148 -5.53 2.21 -1.86
N SER A 149 -5.26 3.47 -2.15
CA SER A 149 -6.22 4.56 -1.94
C SER A 149 -7.35 4.49 -2.97
N ASN A 150 -8.52 5.02 -2.59
CA ASN A 150 -9.64 5.15 -3.53
C ASN A 150 -9.31 6.15 -4.63
N LEU A 151 -9.72 5.84 -5.85
CA LEU A 151 -9.51 6.71 -6.99
C LEU A 151 -10.41 7.94 -6.93
N VAL A 152 -9.84 9.09 -7.22
CA VAL A 152 -10.56 10.38 -7.28
C VAL A 152 -10.19 11.13 -8.54
N GLN A 153 -11.02 12.11 -8.91
CA GLN A 153 -10.74 12.97 -10.05
C GLN A 153 -9.50 13.83 -9.80
N LEU A 154 -8.84 14.24 -10.89
CA LEU A 154 -7.69 15.16 -10.80
C LEU A 154 -8.05 16.48 -10.12
N SER A 155 -9.31 16.93 -10.25
CA SER A 155 -9.82 18.12 -9.56
C SER A 155 -9.87 18.00 -8.05
N GLU A 156 -9.89 16.77 -7.50
CA GLU A 156 -9.90 16.49 -6.06
C GLU A 156 -8.48 16.25 -5.51
N SER A 157 -7.46 16.39 -6.34
CA SER A 157 -6.06 16.23 -5.98
C SER A 157 -5.25 17.44 -6.43
N GLY A 158 -4.06 17.64 -5.88
CA GLY A 158 -3.13 18.68 -6.29
C GLY A 158 -1.88 18.07 -6.92
N LYS A 159 -1.56 18.42 -8.16
CA LYS A 159 -0.24 18.11 -8.72
C LYS A 159 0.77 19.11 -8.21
N ILE A 160 1.82 18.64 -7.58
CA ILE A 160 2.86 19.46 -6.94
C ILE A 160 3.63 20.23 -7.99
N THR A 161 3.71 21.54 -7.80
CA THR A 161 4.45 22.47 -8.68
C THR A 161 5.70 23.04 -8.01
N ASN A 162 5.69 23.14 -6.67
CA ASN A 162 6.85 23.62 -5.91
C ASN A 162 6.86 22.99 -4.51
N ILE A 163 8.07 22.79 -3.97
CA ILE A 163 8.31 22.30 -2.62
C ILE A 163 9.36 23.25 -2.00
N ASP A 164 9.01 23.86 -0.87
CA ASP A 164 9.88 24.75 -0.12
C ASP A 164 9.83 24.41 1.38
N GLY A 165 10.82 23.65 1.83
CA GLY A 165 10.84 23.11 3.19
C GLY A 165 9.61 22.26 3.46
N LYS A 166 8.72 22.72 4.36
CA LYS A 166 7.46 22.06 4.71
C LYS A 166 6.24 22.57 3.91
N ILE A 167 6.46 23.46 2.96
CA ILE A 167 5.40 24.06 2.14
C ILE A 167 5.35 23.35 0.79
N VAL A 168 4.16 22.90 0.44
CA VAL A 168 3.87 22.28 -0.86
C VAL A 168 2.87 23.14 -1.61
N THR A 169 3.22 23.55 -2.83
CA THR A 169 2.34 24.29 -3.75
C THR A 169 1.91 23.35 -4.88
N PHE A 170 0.65 23.43 -5.29
CA PHE A 170 0.07 22.57 -6.32
C PHE A 170 -0.78 23.38 -7.33
N ASN A 171 -1.08 22.76 -8.45
CA ASN A 171 -1.69 23.43 -9.62
C ASN A 171 -3.22 23.58 -9.54
N THR A 172 -3.89 22.96 -8.57
CA THR A 172 -5.35 22.98 -8.43
C THR A 172 -5.75 23.86 -7.26
N VAL A 173 -6.93 24.51 -7.38
CA VAL A 173 -7.51 25.29 -6.29
C VAL A 173 -8.39 24.36 -5.46
N GLN A 174 -8.04 24.18 -4.19
CA GLN A 174 -8.70 23.25 -3.25
C GLN A 174 -9.38 24.00 -2.11
N THR A 175 -10.52 24.61 -2.39
CA THR A 175 -11.27 25.41 -1.40
C THR A 175 -11.82 24.57 -0.25
N ALA A 176 -12.17 23.31 -0.51
CA ALA A 176 -12.73 22.37 0.47
C ALA A 176 -11.69 21.78 1.45
N TRP A 177 -10.40 21.93 1.17
CA TRP A 177 -9.36 21.43 2.06
C TRP A 177 -9.16 22.36 3.25
N THR A 178 -9.01 21.78 4.43
CA THR A 178 -8.84 22.49 5.69
C THR A 178 -7.60 21.98 6.45
N THR A 179 -7.17 22.71 7.46
CA THR A 179 -6.05 22.28 8.33
C THR A 179 -6.40 21.07 9.21
N SER A 180 -7.68 20.73 9.35
CA SER A 180 -8.11 19.52 10.07
C SER A 180 -8.06 18.26 9.21
N ASN A 181 -7.87 18.39 7.91
CA ASN A 181 -7.71 17.24 7.02
C ASN A 181 -6.28 16.67 7.11
N THR A 182 -6.17 15.38 6.87
CA THR A 182 -4.91 14.69 6.65
C THR A 182 -4.71 14.39 5.18
N PHE A 183 -3.46 14.29 4.74
CA PHE A 183 -3.09 14.20 3.34
C PHE A 183 -2.14 13.03 3.08
N ASP A 184 -2.24 12.49 1.87
CA ASP A 184 -1.30 11.50 1.34
C ASP A 184 -0.53 12.12 0.18
N PHE A 185 0.75 11.74 0.07
CA PHE A 185 1.56 12.02 -1.11
C PHE A 185 1.67 10.80 -1.99
N ILE A 186 1.42 10.97 -3.28
CA ILE A 186 1.36 9.89 -4.27
C ILE A 186 2.41 10.16 -5.35
N ARG A 187 3.29 9.18 -5.59
CA ARG A 187 4.28 9.25 -6.65
C ARG A 187 3.60 9.21 -8.02
N SER A 188 3.99 10.13 -8.89
CA SER A 188 3.46 10.21 -10.26
C SER A 188 4.17 9.28 -11.24
N LYS A 189 5.36 8.81 -10.91
CA LYS A 189 6.23 7.98 -11.76
C LYS A 189 6.75 6.77 -10.99
N GLY A 190 7.10 5.73 -11.72
CA GLY A 190 7.60 4.50 -11.11
C GLY A 190 6.48 3.62 -10.59
N MET A 191 6.60 3.08 -9.39
CA MET A 191 5.67 2.08 -8.86
C MET A 191 4.38 2.67 -8.25
N PHE A 192 4.09 3.96 -8.46
CA PHE A 192 2.88 4.65 -7.94
C PHE A 192 2.60 4.47 -6.44
N GLN A 193 3.62 4.25 -5.66
CA GLN A 193 3.49 4.05 -4.22
C GLN A 193 3.10 5.36 -3.52
N SER A 194 2.52 5.22 -2.33
CA SER A 194 2.42 6.34 -1.41
C SER A 194 3.80 6.70 -0.88
N LEU A 195 4.12 7.98 -0.92
CA LEU A 195 5.35 8.51 -0.35
C LEU A 195 5.18 8.88 1.13
N GLY A 196 3.99 9.28 1.52
CA GLY A 196 3.64 9.61 2.89
C GLY A 196 2.14 9.49 3.11
N ASP A 197 1.74 9.00 4.27
CA ASP A 197 0.35 8.72 4.62
C ASP A 197 -0.10 9.52 5.83
N ASN A 198 -1.32 10.06 5.77
CA ASN A 198 -1.99 10.74 6.87
C ASN A 198 -1.18 11.92 7.45
N LEU A 199 -0.46 12.66 6.61
CA LEU A 199 0.29 13.83 7.07
C LEU A 199 -0.66 14.95 7.50
N THR A 200 -0.34 15.56 8.63
CA THR A 200 -1.12 16.66 9.21
C THR A 200 -0.64 18.01 8.69
N VAL A 201 -1.58 18.92 8.49
CA VAL A 201 -1.32 20.27 8.00
C VAL A 201 -1.32 21.26 9.16
N ASN A 202 -0.28 22.08 9.23
CA ASN A 202 -0.16 23.18 10.21
C ASN A 202 -0.91 24.42 9.75
N ALA A 203 -0.79 24.76 8.46
CA ALA A 203 -1.42 25.97 7.90
C ALA A 203 -1.79 25.76 6.42
N LYS A 204 -2.80 26.48 5.96
CA LYS A 204 -3.19 26.59 4.56
C LYS A 204 -2.99 28.04 4.11
N PRO A 205 -1.79 28.41 3.63
CA PRO A 205 -1.50 29.78 3.22
C PRO A 205 -2.35 30.26 2.04
N SER A 206 -2.74 29.35 1.14
CA SER A 206 -3.65 29.63 0.03
C SER A 206 -4.45 28.36 -0.35
N ASP A 207 -5.42 28.50 -1.25
CA ASP A 207 -6.18 27.36 -1.77
C ASP A 207 -5.36 26.41 -2.68
N SER A 208 -4.12 26.79 -2.98
CA SER A 208 -3.17 26.00 -3.77
C SER A 208 -1.87 25.69 -3.04
N SER A 209 -1.81 25.90 -1.71
CA SER A 209 -0.63 25.60 -0.91
C SER A 209 -0.98 25.11 0.49
N LEU A 210 -0.17 24.18 1.00
CA LEU A 210 -0.29 23.59 2.34
C LEU A 210 1.07 23.61 3.03
N THR A 211 1.08 23.92 4.34
CA THR A 211 2.26 23.81 5.20
C THR A 211 2.05 22.64 6.13
N PHE A 212 2.94 21.66 6.10
CA PHE A 212 2.85 20.44 6.91
C PHE A 212 3.51 20.60 8.29
N VAL A 213 3.06 19.81 9.25
CA VAL A 213 3.63 19.78 10.62
C VAL A 213 4.97 19.05 10.60
N ASP A 214 4.96 17.85 10.04
CA ASP A 214 6.11 16.98 9.97
C ASP A 214 6.98 17.29 8.73
N ASP A 215 8.20 16.76 8.72
CA ASP A 215 9.06 16.85 7.55
C ASP A 215 8.45 16.07 6.38
N LEU A 216 8.58 16.63 5.19
CA LEU A 216 8.09 15.98 3.98
C LEU A 216 8.94 14.75 3.64
N PRO A 217 8.35 13.73 2.98
CA PRO A 217 9.11 12.59 2.49
C PRO A 217 10.29 13.04 1.63
N THR A 218 11.46 12.46 1.86
CA THR A 218 12.70 12.82 1.16
C THR A 218 12.64 12.58 -0.35
N ASP A 219 11.80 11.63 -0.76
CA ASP A 219 11.64 11.23 -2.16
C ASP A 219 10.53 12.01 -2.88
N LEU A 220 9.91 12.98 -2.21
CA LEU A 220 8.85 13.80 -2.80
C LEU A 220 9.42 14.73 -3.85
N ALA A 221 8.83 14.77 -5.03
CA ALA A 221 9.29 15.55 -6.15
C ALA A 221 8.19 16.40 -6.80
N VAL A 222 8.60 17.46 -7.47
CA VAL A 222 7.69 18.24 -8.33
C VAL A 222 7.12 17.33 -9.43
N GLY A 223 5.79 17.39 -9.58
CA GLY A 223 5.05 16.51 -10.48
C GLY A 223 4.32 15.37 -9.79
N ASP A 224 4.65 15.05 -8.53
CA ASP A 224 3.90 14.14 -7.69
C ASP A 224 2.55 14.74 -7.27
N TYR A 225 1.70 13.95 -6.62
CA TYR A 225 0.37 14.40 -6.24
C TYR A 225 0.20 14.45 -4.72
N VAL A 226 -0.61 15.41 -4.28
CA VAL A 226 -1.16 15.46 -2.93
C VAL A 226 -2.68 15.29 -3.01
N ALA A 227 -3.23 14.49 -2.12
CA ALA A 227 -4.69 14.27 -2.02
C ALA A 227 -5.07 14.06 -0.56
N LEU A 228 -6.38 14.14 -0.27
CA LEU A 228 -6.89 13.77 1.05
C LEU A 228 -6.52 12.32 1.38
N ALA A 229 -6.26 12.05 2.64
CA ALA A 229 -5.89 10.71 3.10
C ALA A 229 -6.88 9.64 2.61
N GLY A 230 -6.35 8.56 2.05
CA GLY A 230 -7.15 7.50 1.45
C GLY A 230 -7.64 7.77 0.04
N LYS A 231 -7.25 8.88 -0.58
CA LYS A 231 -7.61 9.24 -1.97
C LYS A 231 -6.36 9.32 -2.85
N SER A 232 -6.50 8.98 -4.13
CA SER A 232 -5.42 9.04 -5.11
C SER A 232 -5.95 9.30 -6.51
N PRO A 233 -5.32 10.19 -7.30
CA PRO A 233 -5.65 10.39 -8.70
C PRO A 233 -5.04 9.32 -9.63
N ILE A 234 -4.20 8.42 -9.07
CA ILE A 234 -3.52 7.35 -9.81
C ILE A 234 -3.80 6.03 -9.10
N ALA A 235 -4.10 4.97 -9.84
CA ALA A 235 -4.25 3.64 -9.27
C ALA A 235 -2.89 3.14 -8.76
N GLN A 236 -2.81 2.89 -7.44
CA GLN A 236 -1.59 2.45 -6.75
C GLN A 236 -1.34 0.95 -6.93
N ILE A 237 -1.22 0.53 -8.17
CA ILE A 237 -0.98 -0.85 -8.62
C ILE A 237 0.15 -0.85 -9.66
N PRO A 238 0.82 -2.00 -9.93
CA PRO A 238 1.85 -2.09 -10.98
C PRO A 238 1.34 -1.63 -12.34
N TYR A 239 2.23 -1.13 -13.18
CA TYR A 239 1.91 -0.66 -14.55
C TYR A 239 1.10 -1.67 -15.35
N GLU A 240 1.50 -2.92 -15.29
CA GLU A 240 0.90 -4.03 -16.03
C GLU A 240 -0.56 -4.26 -15.64
N SER A 241 -0.91 -3.91 -14.40
CA SER A 241 -2.25 -4.10 -13.84
C SER A 241 -3.25 -3.02 -14.29
N HIS A 242 -2.78 -1.86 -14.76
CA HIS A 242 -3.68 -0.77 -15.21
C HIS A 242 -4.55 -1.18 -16.40
N HIS A 243 -4.01 -1.98 -17.33
CA HIS A 243 -4.77 -2.48 -18.48
C HIS A 243 -5.84 -3.49 -18.07
N VAL A 244 -5.53 -4.31 -17.04
CA VAL A 244 -6.48 -5.26 -16.45
C VAL A 244 -7.61 -4.52 -15.76
N LEU A 245 -7.28 -3.50 -14.95
CA LEU A 245 -8.28 -2.66 -14.28
C LEU A 245 -9.20 -1.94 -15.28
N ALA A 246 -8.63 -1.37 -16.36
CA ALA A 246 -9.43 -0.75 -17.41
C ALA A 246 -10.37 -1.73 -18.10
N GLN A 247 -9.94 -2.99 -18.26
CA GLN A 247 -10.79 -4.04 -18.86
C GLN A 247 -11.92 -4.47 -17.92
N LEU A 248 -11.65 -4.60 -16.62
CA LEU A 248 -12.68 -4.84 -15.61
C LEU A 248 -13.73 -3.73 -15.60
N GLY A 249 -13.28 -2.47 -15.61
CA GLY A 249 -14.20 -1.33 -15.73
C GLY A 249 -15.08 -1.41 -16.97
N ALA A 250 -14.54 -1.83 -18.11
CA ALA A 250 -15.34 -1.99 -19.34
C ALA A 250 -16.38 -3.13 -19.22
N ILE A 251 -16.04 -4.24 -18.57
CA ILE A 251 -16.99 -5.34 -18.28
C ILE A 251 -18.16 -4.81 -17.46
N LYS A 252 -17.88 -4.09 -16.37
CA LYS A 252 -18.89 -3.55 -15.48
C LYS A 252 -19.80 -2.51 -16.14
N VAL A 253 -19.25 -1.70 -17.00
CA VAL A 253 -20.05 -0.74 -17.80
C VAL A 253 -20.96 -1.47 -18.77
N ASN A 254 -20.46 -2.49 -19.49
CA ASN A 254 -21.29 -3.29 -20.40
C ASN A 254 -22.38 -4.07 -19.63
N GLU A 255 -22.04 -4.61 -18.45
CA GLU A 255 -23.02 -5.25 -17.54
C GLU A 255 -24.14 -4.29 -17.16
N ALA A 256 -23.81 -3.08 -16.75
CA ALA A 256 -24.78 -2.05 -16.36
C ALA A 256 -25.61 -1.53 -17.54
N LEU A 257 -25.07 -1.57 -18.75
CA LEU A 257 -25.79 -1.22 -20.00
C LEU A 257 -26.65 -2.38 -20.53
N GLY A 258 -26.53 -3.59 -19.98
CA GLY A 258 -27.22 -4.78 -20.47
C GLY A 258 -26.67 -5.33 -21.79
N ASP A 259 -25.46 -4.92 -22.20
CA ASP A 259 -24.79 -5.44 -23.40
C ASP A 259 -24.07 -6.77 -23.08
N LEU A 260 -24.83 -7.85 -23.15
CA LEU A 260 -24.34 -9.21 -22.88
C LEU A 260 -23.24 -9.63 -23.86
N GLN A 261 -23.34 -9.24 -25.13
CA GLN A 261 -22.34 -9.60 -26.15
C GLN A 261 -21.02 -8.85 -25.91
N GLY A 262 -21.10 -7.55 -25.68
CA GLY A 262 -19.94 -6.74 -25.32
C GLY A 262 -19.28 -7.21 -24.01
N MET A 263 -20.07 -7.60 -23.01
CA MET A 263 -19.57 -8.17 -21.76
C MET A 263 -18.80 -9.47 -21.98
N GLN A 264 -19.33 -10.43 -22.77
CA GLN A 264 -18.65 -11.71 -23.06
C GLN A 264 -17.33 -11.51 -23.80
N MET A 265 -17.29 -10.61 -24.79
CA MET A 265 -16.06 -10.26 -25.51
C MET A 265 -15.03 -9.60 -24.59
N ALA A 266 -15.49 -8.71 -23.71
CA ALA A 266 -14.63 -8.03 -22.74
C ALA A 266 -14.07 -9.00 -21.69
N ASP A 267 -14.85 -9.99 -21.22
CA ASP A 267 -14.42 -11.03 -20.29
C ASP A 267 -13.35 -11.95 -20.90
N ALA A 268 -13.53 -12.38 -22.15
CA ALA A 268 -12.52 -13.16 -22.85
C ALA A 268 -11.18 -12.41 -22.94
N LYS A 269 -11.22 -11.11 -23.24
CA LYS A 269 -10.03 -10.25 -23.28
C LYS A 269 -9.42 -10.04 -21.89
N TYR A 270 -10.25 -9.90 -20.85
CA TYR A 270 -9.81 -9.79 -19.46
C TYR A 270 -8.99 -11.00 -19.05
N LYS A 271 -9.45 -12.23 -19.30
CA LYS A 271 -8.73 -13.46 -18.97
C LYS A 271 -7.33 -13.50 -19.59
N GLN A 272 -7.22 -13.08 -20.86
CA GLN A 272 -5.94 -12.97 -21.55
C GLN A 272 -5.00 -11.94 -20.89
N LEU A 273 -5.54 -10.76 -20.56
CA LEU A 273 -4.75 -9.68 -19.93
C LEU A 273 -4.32 -10.08 -18.52
N LEU A 274 -5.20 -10.74 -17.76
CA LEU A 274 -4.91 -11.23 -16.42
C LEU A 274 -3.75 -12.27 -16.45
N ASP A 275 -3.81 -13.24 -17.35
CA ASP A 275 -2.75 -14.24 -17.50
C ASP A 275 -1.40 -13.59 -17.85
N ASN A 276 -1.40 -12.63 -18.76
CA ASN A 276 -0.20 -11.86 -19.10
C ASN A 276 0.33 -11.05 -17.90
N MET A 277 -0.57 -10.39 -17.16
CA MET A 277 -0.21 -9.63 -15.96
C MET A 277 0.46 -10.54 -14.93
N ILE A 278 -0.14 -11.69 -14.61
CA ILE A 278 0.41 -12.67 -13.66
C ILE A 278 1.83 -13.09 -14.06
N LYS A 279 2.04 -13.39 -15.34
CA LYS A 279 3.36 -13.77 -15.85
C LYS A 279 4.40 -12.66 -15.71
N THR A 280 3.97 -11.40 -15.83
CA THR A 280 4.86 -10.24 -15.81
C THR A 280 5.20 -9.80 -14.38
N ILE A 281 4.21 -9.82 -13.46
CA ILE A 281 4.42 -9.36 -12.08
C ILE A 281 5.02 -10.43 -11.15
N ASN A 282 5.05 -11.71 -11.62
CA ASN A 282 5.62 -12.79 -10.82
C ASN A 282 7.10 -12.51 -10.53
N THR A 283 7.45 -12.47 -9.24
CA THR A 283 8.80 -12.17 -8.76
C THR A 283 9.78 -13.33 -8.86
N ARG A 284 9.48 -14.36 -9.65
CA ARG A 284 10.44 -15.44 -9.89
C ARG A 284 11.71 -14.86 -10.47
N VAL A 285 12.76 -14.92 -9.70
CA VAL A 285 14.11 -14.63 -10.19
C VAL A 285 14.50 -15.80 -11.06
N ASP A 286 14.52 -15.61 -12.38
CA ASP A 286 15.08 -16.56 -13.32
C ASP A 286 16.60 -16.60 -13.11
N GLY A 287 17.02 -17.42 -12.18
CA GLY A 287 18.41 -17.58 -11.79
C GLY A 287 18.67 -18.98 -11.26
N SER A 288 19.92 -19.39 -11.25
CA SER A 288 20.33 -20.64 -10.62
C SER A 288 19.76 -20.74 -9.21
N PRO A 289 19.19 -21.88 -8.83
CA PRO A 289 18.62 -22.04 -7.49
C PRO A 289 19.68 -21.65 -6.47
N LYS A 290 19.31 -20.77 -5.54
CA LYS A 290 20.22 -20.37 -4.45
C LYS A 290 20.69 -21.63 -3.77
N LYS A 291 21.99 -21.91 -3.87
CA LYS A 291 22.60 -23.02 -3.14
C LYS A 291 22.37 -22.75 -1.67
N VAL A 292 21.50 -23.52 -1.05
CA VAL A 292 21.30 -23.45 0.41
C VAL A 292 22.61 -23.92 1.04
N THR A 293 23.48 -22.98 1.33
CA THR A 293 24.65 -23.26 2.16
C THR A 293 24.14 -23.40 3.57
N ASN A 294 23.91 -24.64 3.98
CA ASN A 294 23.63 -24.95 5.36
C ASN A 294 24.88 -24.64 6.19
N ARG A 295 24.98 -23.41 6.71
CA ARG A 295 26.09 -23.01 7.59
C ARG A 295 26.15 -23.82 8.88
N ASN A 296 25.01 -24.40 9.29
CA ASN A 296 24.89 -25.27 10.46
C ASN A 296 24.58 -26.71 10.04
N GLY A 297 25.17 -27.16 8.92
CA GLY A 297 24.96 -28.50 8.40
C GLY A 297 25.09 -29.53 9.50
N ILE A 298 24.07 -30.38 9.59
CA ILE A 298 24.04 -31.61 10.39
C ILE A 298 25.31 -32.47 10.14
N PHE A 299 26.06 -32.17 9.10
CA PHE A 299 27.33 -32.80 8.72
C PHE A 299 28.57 -31.97 9.06
N LYS A 300 28.52 -31.06 10.02
CA LYS A 300 29.73 -30.82 10.81
C LYS A 300 29.95 -32.06 11.67
N THR A 301 30.34 -33.15 11.01
CA THR A 301 31.04 -34.23 11.68
C THR A 301 32.17 -33.60 12.47
N ARG A 302 32.01 -33.54 13.77
CA ARG A 302 33.16 -33.44 14.69
C ARG A 302 34.15 -34.45 14.15
N GLY A 303 35.28 -33.98 13.71
CA GLY A 303 36.39 -34.87 13.41
C GLY A 303 36.67 -35.69 14.63
N VAL A 304 36.19 -36.92 14.64
CA VAL A 304 36.63 -37.94 15.58
C VAL A 304 38.02 -38.28 15.11
N TYR A 305 38.99 -37.65 15.74
CA TYR A 305 40.37 -38.12 15.61
C TYR A 305 40.45 -39.48 16.35
N PHE A 306 40.42 -40.56 15.57
CA PHE A 306 40.94 -41.83 16.06
C PHE A 306 42.45 -41.68 16.18
N ARG A 307 42.97 -41.75 17.38
CA ARG A 307 44.34 -42.09 17.68
C ARG A 307 44.49 -43.59 17.75
#